data_c7fa9eafbf91535ea35f7af5994883ca
#
_entry.id   c7fa9eafbf91535ea35f7af5994883ca
#
_cell.length_a   1.000
_cell.length_b   1.000
_cell.length_c   1.000
_cell.angle_alpha   90.00
_cell.angle_beta   90.00
_cell.angle_gamma   90.00
#
_symmetry.space_group_name_H-M   'P 1'
#
loop_
_entity.id
_entity.type
_entity.pdbx_description
1 polymer ?
#
loop_
_entity_poly.entity_id
_entity_poly.type
_entity_poly.pdbx_seq_one_letter_code
_entity_poly.pdbx_strand_id
1 'polypeptide(L)'
;HLAAKKLVEMGCERLLFLRIGSTVAGESDKRRDGFESFCRGAGVEHDTLYLCDSDGYAPFRAFLQAHIHQGRLDYDGIFCCTDALTLEIQKMLSELGIRAPEDVQLIGFDGTAIHMGRAPECSTIVQPIPLLAETCVDILLKEDKSDLPSLICLPVSYAPGGTTQDPI
;
A
#
# COMPACT_ATOMS: atom_id res chain seq x y z
N HIS A 1 6.60 -3.94 3.64
CA HIS A 1 8.05 -3.99 3.40
C HIS A 1 8.36 -3.70 1.92
N LEU A 2 7.82 -4.52 0.97
CA LEU A 2 8.12 -4.36 -0.46
C LEU A 2 7.70 -2.98 -1.01
N ALA A 3 6.53 -2.44 -0.60
CA ALA A 3 6.08 -1.12 -1.05
C ALA A 3 7.04 -0.01 -0.60
N ALA A 4 7.44 0.02 0.68
CA ALA A 4 8.41 0.99 1.18
C ALA A 4 9.76 0.88 0.46
N LYS A 5 10.23 -0.37 0.26
CA LYS A 5 11.46 -0.62 -0.50
C LYS A 5 11.39 -0.03 -1.91
N LYS A 6 10.24 -0.24 -2.61
CA LYS A 6 10.06 0.29 -3.97
C LYS A 6 10.04 1.82 -4.01
N LEU A 7 9.34 2.48 -3.07
CA LEU A 7 9.36 3.94 -2.99
C LEU A 7 10.77 4.49 -2.78
N VAL A 8 11.56 3.88 -1.90
CA VAL A 8 12.96 4.28 -1.67
C VAL A 8 13.84 4.02 -2.90
N GLU A 9 13.68 2.89 -3.60
CA GLU A 9 14.37 2.61 -4.86
C GLU A 9 14.04 3.63 -5.96
N MET A 10 12.90 4.31 -5.86
CA MET A 10 12.46 5.39 -6.76
C MET A 10 12.83 6.79 -6.25
N GLY A 11 13.66 6.88 -5.21
CA GLY A 11 14.21 8.13 -4.68
C GLY A 11 13.36 8.84 -3.65
N CYS A 12 12.30 8.21 -3.10
CA CYS A 12 11.51 8.80 -2.03
C CYS A 12 12.27 8.79 -0.70
N GLU A 13 12.25 9.92 0.02
CA GLU A 13 12.98 10.14 1.26
C GLU A 13 12.07 10.25 2.50
N ARG A 14 10.80 10.69 2.30
CA ARG A 14 9.82 10.83 3.38
C ARG A 14 8.52 10.13 3.04
N LEU A 15 8.24 9.05 3.74
CA LEU A 15 7.15 8.16 3.41
C LEU A 15 5.95 8.31 4.35
N LEU A 16 4.76 8.07 3.80
CA LEU A 16 3.51 8.03 4.55
C LEU A 16 2.79 6.69 4.31
N PHE A 17 2.35 6.04 5.38
CA PHE A 17 1.42 4.92 5.28
C PHE A 17 -0.01 5.36 5.61
N LEU A 18 -0.95 5.04 4.73
CA LEU A 18 -2.36 5.34 4.91
C LEU A 18 -3.19 4.05 5.01
N ARG A 19 -4.02 4.00 6.05
CA ARG A 19 -4.94 2.89 6.27
C ARG A 19 -6.35 3.40 6.60
N ILE A 20 -7.35 2.75 6.00
CA ILE A 20 -8.74 2.82 6.43
C ILE A 20 -9.22 1.40 6.75
N GLY A 21 -10.06 1.23 7.76
CA GLY A 21 -10.61 -0.08 8.10
C GLY A 21 -11.14 -0.17 9.53
N SER A 22 -11.50 -1.37 9.95
CA SER A 22 -11.97 -1.67 11.29
C SER A 22 -10.91 -1.39 12.37
N THR A 23 -11.34 -1.06 13.58
CA THR A 23 -10.47 -0.94 14.76
C THR A 23 -9.89 -2.28 15.22
N VAL A 24 -10.46 -3.39 14.74
CA VAL A 24 -9.95 -4.74 15.05
C VAL A 24 -8.66 -4.97 14.28
N ALA A 25 -7.63 -5.45 14.97
CA ALA A 25 -6.36 -5.81 14.36
C ALA A 25 -6.54 -6.84 13.23
N GLY A 26 -5.88 -6.63 12.10
CA GLY A 26 -6.03 -7.46 10.91
C GLY A 26 -4.84 -7.39 9.95
N GLU A 27 -5.03 -7.90 8.75
CA GLU A 27 -3.95 -7.98 7.75
C GLU A 27 -3.38 -6.61 7.36
N SER A 28 -4.17 -5.55 7.44
CA SER A 28 -3.68 -4.19 7.19
C SER A 28 -2.67 -3.71 8.24
N ASP A 29 -2.74 -4.23 9.49
CA ASP A 29 -1.73 -3.94 10.51
C ASP A 29 -0.40 -4.59 10.18
N LYS A 30 -0.41 -5.82 9.67
CA LYS A 30 0.80 -6.50 9.20
C LYS A 30 1.45 -5.75 8.02
N ARG A 31 0.64 -5.12 7.15
CA ARG A 31 1.14 -4.25 6.07
C ARG A 31 1.85 -3.03 6.65
N ARG A 32 1.25 -2.36 7.64
CA ARG A 32 1.87 -1.25 8.37
C ARG A 32 3.16 -1.70 9.06
N ASP A 33 3.12 -2.79 9.83
CA ASP A 33 4.28 -3.28 10.57
C ASP A 33 5.46 -3.61 9.65
N GLY A 34 5.18 -4.19 8.48
CA GLY A 34 6.18 -4.44 7.44
C GLY A 34 6.72 -3.14 6.82
N PHE A 35 5.89 -2.12 6.60
CA PHE A 35 6.28 -0.81 6.13
C PHE A 35 7.20 -0.11 7.14
N GLU A 36 6.76 0.03 8.39
CA GLU A 36 7.52 0.67 9.46
C GLU A 36 8.84 -0.06 9.76
N SER A 37 8.83 -1.41 9.74
CA SER A 37 10.04 -2.21 9.93
C SER A 37 11.09 -1.91 8.87
N PHE A 38 10.67 -1.78 7.60
CA PHE A 38 11.59 -1.40 6.52
C PHE A 38 12.13 0.02 6.74
N CYS A 39 11.25 1.00 6.96
CA CYS A 39 11.64 2.40 7.12
C CYS A 39 12.62 2.58 8.28
N ARG A 40 12.34 1.98 9.45
CA ARG A 40 13.27 1.99 10.59
C ARG A 40 14.63 1.35 10.26
N GLY A 41 14.62 0.21 9.58
CA GLY A 41 15.86 -0.50 9.21
C GLY A 41 16.71 0.25 8.19
N ALA A 42 16.07 1.01 7.29
CA ALA A 42 16.72 1.81 6.26
C ALA A 42 17.01 3.26 6.69
N GLY A 43 16.56 3.69 7.87
CA GLY A 43 16.72 5.08 8.36
C GLY A 43 15.87 6.09 7.57
N VAL A 44 14.74 5.67 7.00
CA VAL A 44 13.83 6.51 6.20
C VAL A 44 12.80 7.18 7.11
N GLU A 45 12.63 8.48 6.96
CA GLU A 45 11.61 9.24 7.69
C GLU A 45 10.21 8.80 7.25
N HIS A 46 9.34 8.52 8.21
CA HIS A 46 8.00 8.03 7.90
C HIS A 46 6.97 8.34 8.97
N ASP A 47 5.73 8.48 8.51
CA ASP A 47 4.55 8.62 9.35
C ASP A 47 3.47 7.59 8.95
N THR A 48 2.52 7.37 9.86
CA THR A 48 1.37 6.50 9.60
C THR A 48 0.09 7.19 10.04
N LEU A 49 -0.95 7.14 9.19
CA LEU A 49 -2.28 7.61 9.51
C LEU A 49 -3.28 6.48 9.36
N TYR A 50 -4.01 6.25 10.43
CA TYR A 50 -5.08 5.26 10.51
C TYR A 50 -6.43 5.94 10.73
N LEU A 51 -7.42 5.59 9.93
CA LEU A 51 -8.81 6.02 10.08
C LEU A 51 -9.75 4.82 10.14
N CYS A 52 -10.86 4.97 10.90
CA CYS A 52 -11.93 3.99 10.89
C CYS A 52 -12.81 4.14 9.65
N ASP A 53 -13.43 3.04 9.19
CA ASP A 53 -14.39 3.07 8.07
C ASP A 53 -15.54 4.07 8.30
N SER A 54 -15.96 4.27 9.55
CA SER A 54 -16.99 5.23 9.93
C SER A 54 -16.64 6.68 9.67
N ASP A 55 -15.35 7.01 9.58
CA ASP A 55 -14.88 8.41 9.47
C ASP A 55 -14.91 8.89 8.00
N GLY A 56 -15.04 7.96 7.05
CA GLY A 56 -14.94 8.24 5.63
C GLY A 56 -13.57 8.80 5.23
N TYR A 57 -13.52 9.53 4.13
CA TYR A 57 -12.25 10.04 3.58
C TYR A 57 -11.93 11.51 3.97
N ALA A 58 -12.87 12.22 4.61
CA ALA A 58 -12.67 13.62 4.97
C ALA A 58 -11.46 13.88 5.88
N PRO A 59 -11.15 13.03 6.89
CA PRO A 59 -9.96 13.22 7.71
C PRO A 59 -8.64 13.04 6.94
N PHE A 60 -8.58 12.17 5.90
CA PHE A 60 -7.41 12.09 5.03
C PHE A 60 -7.18 13.40 4.30
N ARG A 61 -8.25 13.99 3.75
CA ARG A 61 -8.18 15.30 3.09
C ARG A 61 -7.65 16.37 4.04
N ALA A 62 -8.18 16.44 5.25
CA ALA A 62 -7.75 17.43 6.25
C ALA A 62 -6.27 17.22 6.63
N PHE A 63 -5.84 15.97 6.81
CA PHE A 63 -4.45 15.63 7.08
C PHE A 63 -3.53 16.07 5.92
N LEU A 64 -3.86 15.70 4.68
CA LEU A 64 -3.06 16.06 3.51
C LEU A 64 -2.97 17.58 3.35
N GLN A 65 -4.09 18.31 3.51
CA GLN A 65 -4.10 19.79 3.46
C GLN A 65 -3.18 20.42 4.50
N ALA A 66 -3.14 19.88 5.72
CA ALA A 66 -2.28 20.39 6.79
C ALA A 66 -0.78 20.16 6.52
N HIS A 67 -0.43 19.21 5.64
CA HIS A 67 0.95 18.89 5.25
C HIS A 67 1.32 19.40 3.86
N ILE A 68 0.51 20.30 3.28
CA ILE A 68 0.87 20.99 2.04
C ILE A 68 1.39 22.39 2.36
N HIS A 69 2.66 22.64 2.07
CA HIS A 69 3.33 23.91 2.30
C HIS A 69 3.87 24.47 0.98
N GLN A 70 3.46 25.70 0.62
CA GLN A 70 3.89 26.37 -0.61
C GLN A 70 3.63 25.51 -1.88
N GLY A 71 2.51 24.78 -1.90
CA GLY A 71 2.13 23.91 -3.02
C GLY A 71 2.90 22.58 -3.11
N ARG A 72 3.61 22.18 -2.06
CA ARG A 72 4.32 20.90 -1.97
C ARG A 72 3.83 20.10 -0.77
N LEU A 73 3.66 18.81 -0.95
CA LEU A 73 3.36 17.89 0.14
C LEU A 73 4.65 17.58 0.91
N ASP A 74 4.55 17.43 2.23
CA ASP A 74 5.69 17.05 3.08
C ASP A 74 6.21 15.62 2.81
N TYR A 75 5.43 14.79 2.13
CA TYR A 75 5.76 13.41 1.77
C TYR A 75 5.96 13.29 0.26
N ASP A 76 6.95 12.52 -0.15
CA ASP A 76 7.26 12.22 -1.55
C ASP A 76 6.88 10.78 -1.95
N GLY A 77 6.58 9.92 -0.98
CA GLY A 77 6.08 8.57 -1.20
C GLY A 77 4.94 8.19 -0.26
N ILE A 78 3.84 7.64 -0.80
CA ILE A 78 2.69 7.20 0.00
C ILE A 78 2.39 5.72 -0.33
N PHE A 79 2.34 4.89 0.71
CA PHE A 79 1.81 3.53 0.63
C PHE A 79 0.40 3.49 1.22
N CYS A 80 -0.59 3.21 0.38
CA CYS A 80 -1.96 3.00 0.80
C CYS A 80 -2.24 1.50 1.02
N CYS A 81 -2.99 1.17 2.05
CA CYS A 81 -3.24 -0.23 2.41
C CYS A 81 -4.05 -1.03 1.38
N THR A 82 -4.71 -0.37 0.40
CA THR A 82 -5.43 -0.99 -0.72
C THR A 82 -5.35 -0.16 -1.99
N ASP A 83 -5.60 -0.77 -3.16
CA ASP A 83 -5.70 -0.05 -4.44
C ASP A 83 -6.84 0.96 -4.44
N ALA A 84 -7.99 0.61 -3.86
CA ALA A 84 -9.14 1.50 -3.77
C ALA A 84 -8.80 2.80 -3.00
N LEU A 85 -8.10 2.68 -1.88
CA LEU A 85 -7.64 3.85 -1.13
C LEU A 85 -6.63 4.67 -1.93
N THR A 86 -5.73 4.01 -2.68
CA THR A 86 -4.73 4.70 -3.52
C THR A 86 -5.39 5.61 -4.55
N LEU A 87 -6.42 5.13 -5.25
CA LEU A 87 -7.14 5.91 -6.26
C LEU A 87 -7.90 7.09 -5.64
N GLU A 88 -8.50 6.92 -4.47
CA GLU A 88 -9.14 8.02 -3.75
C GLU A 88 -8.13 9.07 -3.26
N ILE A 89 -6.97 8.66 -2.74
CA ILE A 89 -5.90 9.56 -2.34
C ILE A 89 -5.33 10.31 -3.55
N GLN A 90 -5.10 9.63 -4.67
CA GLN A 90 -4.65 10.25 -5.92
C GLN A 90 -5.61 11.36 -6.38
N LYS A 91 -6.92 11.08 -6.35
CA LYS A 91 -7.95 12.07 -6.67
C LYS A 91 -7.91 13.26 -5.72
N MET A 92 -7.83 13.04 -4.40
CA MET A 92 -7.74 14.10 -3.41
C MET A 92 -6.50 14.98 -3.62
N LEU A 93 -5.35 14.38 -3.86
CA LEU A 93 -4.09 15.08 -4.12
C LEU A 93 -4.21 15.94 -5.38
N SER A 94 -4.78 15.42 -6.46
CA SER A 94 -5.03 16.18 -7.69
C SER A 94 -5.94 17.39 -7.45
N GLU A 95 -7.00 17.25 -6.66
CA GLU A 95 -7.88 18.35 -6.28
C GLU A 95 -7.18 19.41 -5.40
N LEU A 96 -6.11 19.01 -4.69
CA LEU A 96 -5.26 19.89 -3.89
C LEU A 96 -4.06 20.46 -4.68
N GLY A 97 -3.97 20.16 -5.98
CA GLY A 97 -2.91 20.65 -6.86
C GLY A 97 -1.60 19.86 -6.77
N ILE A 98 -1.61 18.68 -6.14
CA ILE A 98 -0.46 17.75 -6.03
C ILE A 98 -0.64 16.64 -7.04
N ARG A 99 0.36 16.39 -7.88
CA ARG A 99 0.31 15.40 -8.97
C ARG A 99 1.06 14.13 -8.60
N ALA A 100 0.49 13.00 -8.92
CA ALA A 100 1.18 11.73 -8.92
C ALA A 100 1.39 11.26 -10.39
N PRO A 101 2.60 10.83 -10.76
CA PRO A 101 3.76 10.58 -9.91
C PRO A 101 4.75 11.75 -9.76
N GLU A 102 4.49 12.94 -10.32
CA GLU A 102 5.47 14.02 -10.46
C GLU A 102 5.88 14.66 -9.13
N ASP A 103 4.91 14.90 -8.24
CA ASP A 103 5.10 15.61 -6.97
C ASP A 103 5.12 14.62 -5.78
N VAL A 104 4.45 13.45 -5.92
CA VAL A 104 4.40 12.37 -4.93
C VAL A 104 4.18 11.03 -5.61
N GLN A 105 4.82 9.97 -5.16
CA GLN A 105 4.63 8.63 -5.69
C GLN A 105 3.68 7.82 -4.80
N LEU A 106 2.76 7.05 -5.40
CA LEU A 106 1.77 6.27 -4.67
C LEU A 106 1.89 4.79 -5.02
N ILE A 107 1.84 3.93 -4.00
CA ILE A 107 1.72 2.48 -4.17
C ILE A 107 0.52 1.99 -3.39
N GLY A 108 -0.30 1.15 -4.03
CA GLY A 108 -1.42 0.44 -3.44
C GLY A 108 -1.08 -0.98 -3.02
N PHE A 109 -2.11 -1.72 -2.69
CA PHE A 109 -2.02 -3.14 -2.37
C PHE A 109 -3.30 -3.83 -2.88
N ASP A 110 -3.20 -5.05 -3.30
CA ASP A 110 -4.12 -6.08 -3.73
C ASP A 110 -3.88 -6.51 -5.18
N GLY A 111 -3.59 -5.60 -6.12
CA GLY A 111 -3.49 -5.89 -7.55
C GLY A 111 -4.86 -6.10 -8.20
N THR A 112 -5.89 -5.38 -7.72
CA THR A 112 -7.29 -5.59 -8.10
C THR A 112 -7.53 -5.55 -9.60
N ALA A 113 -7.00 -4.55 -10.30
CA ALA A 113 -7.16 -4.44 -11.76
C ALA A 113 -6.52 -5.62 -12.50
N ILE A 114 -5.34 -6.07 -12.05
CA ILE A 114 -4.60 -7.20 -12.63
C ILE A 114 -5.41 -8.49 -12.50
N HIS A 115 -6.00 -8.74 -11.34
CA HIS A 115 -6.85 -9.92 -11.12
C HIS A 115 -8.13 -9.89 -11.95
N MET A 116 -8.55 -8.71 -12.38
CA MET A 116 -9.66 -8.53 -13.34
C MET A 116 -9.22 -8.57 -14.82
N GLY A 117 -7.95 -8.90 -15.10
CA GLY A 117 -7.39 -8.94 -16.46
C GLY A 117 -7.19 -7.56 -17.10
N ARG A 118 -7.03 -6.51 -16.29
CA ARG A 118 -6.82 -5.12 -16.73
C ARG A 118 -5.43 -4.64 -16.33
N ALA A 119 -4.93 -3.63 -17.05
CA ALA A 119 -3.73 -2.91 -16.63
C ALA A 119 -3.98 -2.18 -15.30
N PRO A 120 -2.99 -2.12 -14.38
CA PRO A 120 -3.14 -1.41 -13.13
C PRO A 120 -3.22 0.11 -13.37
N GLU A 121 -4.22 0.75 -12.77
CA GLU A 121 -4.39 2.21 -12.80
C GLU A 121 -3.39 2.90 -11.87
N CYS A 122 -3.12 2.28 -10.71
CA CYS A 122 -2.08 2.71 -9.77
C CYS A 122 -1.01 1.62 -9.63
N SER A 123 0.21 2.01 -9.29
CA SER A 123 1.25 1.06 -8.89
C SER A 123 0.81 0.31 -7.64
N THR A 124 1.05 -1.00 -7.59
CA THR A 124 0.45 -1.84 -6.55
C THR A 124 1.33 -3.02 -6.14
N ILE A 125 1.15 -3.47 -4.93
CA ILE A 125 1.65 -4.77 -4.45
C ILE A 125 0.59 -5.82 -4.73
N VAL A 126 0.91 -6.76 -5.63
CA VAL A 126 -0.02 -7.78 -6.13
C VAL A 126 0.01 -8.99 -5.21
N GLN A 127 -1.16 -9.41 -4.74
CA GLN A 127 -1.34 -10.66 -4.03
C GLN A 127 -1.29 -11.85 -5.00
N PRO A 128 -0.68 -12.98 -4.66
CA PRO A 128 -0.61 -14.17 -5.52
C PRO A 128 -1.92 -14.98 -5.41
N ILE A 129 -3.06 -14.41 -5.84
CA ILE A 129 -4.40 -15.03 -5.68
C ILE A 129 -4.48 -16.46 -6.22
N PRO A 130 -3.94 -16.80 -7.43
CA PRO A 130 -3.94 -18.18 -7.89
C PRO A 130 -3.20 -19.13 -6.94
N LEU A 131 -1.99 -18.76 -6.52
CA LEU A 131 -1.19 -19.55 -5.59
C LEU A 131 -1.87 -19.67 -4.20
N LEU A 132 -2.53 -18.61 -3.75
CA LEU A 132 -3.32 -18.63 -2.52
C LEU A 132 -4.47 -19.66 -2.62
N ALA A 133 -5.21 -19.65 -3.74
CA ALA A 133 -6.29 -20.59 -3.98
C ALA A 133 -5.79 -22.04 -4.03
N GLU A 134 -4.72 -22.30 -4.78
CA GLU A 134 -4.06 -23.64 -4.86
C GLU A 134 -3.63 -24.10 -3.47
N THR A 135 -2.92 -23.25 -2.72
CA THR A 135 -2.47 -23.57 -1.35
C THR A 135 -3.64 -23.89 -0.43
N CYS A 136 -4.74 -23.14 -0.49
CA CYS A 136 -5.93 -23.43 0.31
C CYS A 136 -6.55 -24.78 -0.05
N VAL A 137 -6.67 -25.11 -1.33
CA VAL A 137 -7.20 -26.40 -1.78
C VAL A 137 -6.29 -27.55 -1.34
N ASP A 138 -4.99 -27.41 -1.51
CA ASP A 138 -4.02 -28.43 -1.09
C ASP A 138 -4.09 -28.72 0.42
N ILE A 139 -4.25 -27.67 1.24
CA ILE A 139 -4.44 -27.81 2.69
C ILE A 139 -5.73 -28.54 3.01
N LEU A 140 -6.82 -28.20 2.32
CA LEU A 140 -8.14 -28.81 2.55
C LEU A 140 -8.15 -30.30 2.18
N LEU A 141 -7.46 -30.69 1.11
CA LEU A 141 -7.38 -32.06 0.61
C LEU A 141 -6.40 -32.94 1.36
N LYS A 142 -5.50 -32.39 2.18
CA LYS A 142 -4.61 -33.19 3.02
C LYS A 142 -5.39 -34.03 4.03
N GLU A 143 -5.15 -35.33 4.04
CA GLU A 143 -5.73 -36.26 5.04
C GLU A 143 -5.13 -36.03 6.42
N ASP A 144 -3.81 -35.90 6.51
CA ASP A 144 -3.10 -35.55 7.75
C ASP A 144 -2.69 -34.07 7.74
N LYS A 145 -3.13 -33.37 8.77
CA LYS A 145 -2.89 -31.93 8.98
C LYS A 145 -1.93 -31.67 10.14
N SER A 146 -1.39 -32.68 10.77
CA SER A 146 -0.52 -32.56 11.96
C SER A 146 0.75 -31.76 11.71
N ASP A 147 1.28 -31.83 10.49
CA ASP A 147 2.53 -31.18 10.09
C ASP A 147 2.32 -29.80 9.40
N LEU A 148 1.07 -29.28 9.37
CA LEU A 148 0.82 -27.98 8.78
C LEU A 148 1.38 -26.86 9.68
N PRO A 149 2.11 -25.89 9.12
CA PRO A 149 2.54 -24.74 9.88
C PRO A 149 1.32 -23.90 10.29
N SER A 150 1.41 -23.23 11.43
CA SER A 150 0.36 -22.33 11.93
C SER A 150 0.17 -21.08 11.06
N LEU A 151 1.16 -20.75 10.24
CA LEU A 151 1.15 -19.60 9.31
C LEU A 151 1.90 -19.97 8.02
N ILE A 152 1.25 -19.72 6.89
CA ILE A 152 1.86 -19.82 5.56
C ILE A 152 1.87 -18.43 4.94
N CYS A 153 3.05 -17.89 4.66
CA CYS A 153 3.22 -16.62 3.98
C CYS A 153 3.56 -16.86 2.51
N LEU A 154 2.76 -16.30 1.63
CA LEU A 154 2.98 -16.36 0.18
C LEU A 154 3.66 -15.07 -0.32
N PRO A 155 4.59 -15.17 -1.29
CA PRO A 155 5.29 -14.01 -1.80
C PRO A 155 4.36 -13.10 -2.60
N VAL A 156 4.49 -11.79 -2.39
CA VAL A 156 3.83 -10.76 -3.18
C VAL A 156 4.79 -10.20 -4.22
N SER A 157 4.26 -9.57 -5.28
CA SER A 157 5.06 -8.91 -6.31
C SER A 157 4.66 -7.44 -6.45
N TYR A 158 5.53 -6.63 -7.05
CA TYR A 158 5.24 -5.24 -7.41
C TYR A 158 4.83 -5.19 -8.89
N ALA A 159 3.78 -4.44 -9.18
CA ALA A 159 3.37 -4.08 -10.53
C ALA A 159 3.34 -2.55 -10.68
N PRO A 160 4.07 -1.99 -11.65
CA PRO A 160 4.02 -0.56 -11.94
C PRO A 160 2.67 -0.17 -12.55
N GLY A 161 2.23 1.04 -12.25
CA GLY A 161 1.06 1.72 -12.82
C GLY A 161 1.33 3.20 -12.96
N GLY A 162 0.30 4.00 -13.20
CA GLY A 162 0.44 5.44 -13.49
C GLY A 162 0.82 6.32 -12.30
N THR A 163 1.10 5.77 -11.11
CA THR A 163 1.31 6.54 -9.87
C THR A 163 2.73 6.47 -9.30
N THR A 164 3.66 5.85 -10.00
CA THR A 164 5.10 5.86 -9.69
C THR A 164 5.92 6.17 -10.92
N GLN A 165 7.13 6.69 -10.71
CA GLN A 165 8.14 6.86 -11.75
C GLN A 165 8.91 5.56 -11.96
N ASP A 166 9.66 5.48 -13.07
CA ASP A 166 10.63 4.41 -13.25
C ASP A 166 11.74 4.52 -12.20
N PRO A 167 12.32 3.39 -11.75
CA PRO A 167 13.47 3.41 -10.84
C PRO A 167 14.63 4.20 -11.45
N ILE A 168 15.31 4.99 -10.63
CA ILE A 168 16.52 5.76 -11.00
C ILE A 168 17.71 4.82 -11.20
#